data_d958d0a673fd6d94883bb376c5508e83
#
_entry.id   d958d0a673fd6d94883bb376c5508e83
#
_cell.length_a   1.000
_cell.length_b   1.000
_cell.length_c   1.000
_cell.angle_alpha   90.00
_cell.angle_beta   90.00
_cell.angle_gamma   90.00
#
_symmetry.space_group_name_H-M   'P 1'
#
loop_
_entity.id
_entity.type
_entity.pdbx_description
1 polymer ?
#
loop_
_entity_poly.entity_id
_entity_poly.type
_entity_poly.pdbx_seq_one_letter_code
_entity_poly.pdbx_strand_id
1 'polypeptide(L)'
;MFVGEFSSFTACYFELVKKVMNDYNHESAPRGQKIRECLGVSFTITNPRDRMLFVRGRKFSPVYLAAELLWYLSGNNETKWISKYSSFWNTISDDGLTANSAYGARLFQTHPKIAQGRYTQWEYVVNELRKDPDSRRAVMHLRVPDDSVDARLDVPCTLALQFFIRDGELHQIVHMRSSDVILGIAYDVPAFTMFQEIMANELGVEVGTYTHVSNSLH
;
A
#
# COMPACT_ATOMS: atom_id res chain seq x y z
N MET A 1 -15.33 9.08 -4.02
CA MET A 1 -16.41 9.03 -2.99
C MET A 1 -15.77 8.77 -1.64
N PHE A 2 -16.01 9.61 -0.64
CA PHE A 2 -15.52 9.40 0.74
C PHE A 2 -16.46 8.42 1.46
N VAL A 3 -15.92 7.35 2.04
CA VAL A 3 -16.71 6.33 2.77
C VAL A 3 -16.86 6.69 4.24
N GLY A 4 -15.81 7.25 4.85
CA GLY A 4 -15.87 7.68 6.25
C GLY A 4 -14.49 7.73 6.92
N GLU A 5 -14.55 8.12 8.21
CA GLU A 5 -13.43 8.05 9.14
C GLU A 5 -13.68 6.96 10.17
N PHE A 6 -12.64 6.21 10.50
CA PHE A 6 -12.73 5.04 11.38
C PHE A 6 -11.56 5.04 12.37
N SER A 7 -11.86 4.68 13.62
CA SER A 7 -10.81 4.57 14.65
C SER A 7 -9.95 3.31 14.51
N SER A 8 -10.37 2.32 13.72
CA SER A 8 -9.63 1.06 13.51
C SER A 8 -9.78 0.55 12.09
N PHE A 9 -8.82 -0.24 11.64
CA PHE A 9 -8.92 -0.90 10.34
C PHE A 9 -10.04 -1.94 10.30
N THR A 10 -10.28 -2.68 11.37
CA THR A 10 -11.39 -3.64 11.41
C THR A 10 -12.74 -2.97 11.18
N ALA A 11 -13.03 -1.83 11.82
CA ALA A 11 -14.27 -1.09 11.61
C ALA A 11 -14.40 -0.58 10.17
N CYS A 12 -13.33 -0.02 9.62
CA CYS A 12 -13.24 0.41 8.22
C CYS A 12 -13.53 -0.75 7.26
N TYR A 13 -12.89 -1.89 7.45
CA TYR A 13 -12.99 -3.05 6.58
C TYR A 13 -14.43 -3.55 6.41
N PHE A 14 -15.23 -3.58 7.48
CA PHE A 14 -16.65 -3.96 7.41
C PHE A 14 -17.43 -3.05 6.46
N GLU A 15 -17.22 -1.73 6.54
CA GLU A 15 -17.92 -0.79 5.68
C GLU A 15 -17.46 -0.88 4.22
N LEU A 16 -16.18 -1.18 3.96
CA LEU A 16 -15.67 -1.40 2.61
C LEU A 16 -16.27 -2.67 1.98
N VAL A 17 -16.31 -3.78 2.72
CA VAL A 17 -16.96 -5.02 2.25
C VAL A 17 -18.44 -4.78 1.98
N LYS A 18 -19.15 -4.14 2.90
CA LYS A 18 -20.56 -3.80 2.74
C LYS A 18 -20.79 -2.94 1.49
N LYS A 19 -19.92 -1.95 1.25
CA LYS A 19 -19.98 -1.09 0.07
C LYS A 19 -19.87 -1.87 -1.22
N VAL A 20 -18.86 -2.73 -1.36
CA VAL A 20 -18.67 -3.55 -2.57
C VAL A 20 -19.78 -4.58 -2.74
N MET A 21 -20.29 -5.16 -1.65
CA MET A 21 -21.33 -6.19 -1.73
C MET A 21 -22.72 -5.64 -2.04
N ASN A 22 -23.09 -4.48 -1.48
CA ASN A 22 -24.47 -4.01 -1.45
C ASN A 22 -24.69 -2.66 -2.16
N ASP A 23 -23.62 -1.85 -2.34
CA ASP A 23 -23.72 -0.47 -2.85
C ASP A 23 -22.62 -0.18 -3.88
N TYR A 24 -22.33 -1.16 -4.73
CA TYR A 24 -21.39 -1.02 -5.84
C TYR A 24 -22.01 -0.21 -7.00
N ASN A 25 -21.14 0.42 -7.81
CA ASN A 25 -21.60 1.26 -8.93
C ASN A 25 -21.50 0.54 -10.27
N HIS A 26 -20.59 -0.42 -10.41
CA HIS A 26 -20.31 -1.09 -11.67
C HIS A 26 -20.10 -2.59 -11.47
N GLU A 27 -20.44 -3.36 -12.49
CA GLU A 27 -19.96 -4.73 -12.68
C GLU A 27 -19.00 -4.73 -13.86
N SER A 28 -17.85 -5.34 -13.69
CA SER A 28 -16.83 -5.44 -14.72
C SER A 28 -16.19 -6.83 -14.70
N ALA A 29 -15.40 -7.15 -15.73
CA ALA A 29 -14.77 -8.44 -15.83
C ALA A 29 -13.32 -8.35 -16.33
N PRO A 30 -12.42 -7.68 -15.58
CA PRO A 30 -11.02 -7.56 -15.96
C PRO A 30 -10.38 -8.97 -16.04
N ARG A 31 -9.71 -9.24 -17.13
CA ARG A 31 -9.11 -10.56 -17.42
C ARG A 31 -10.10 -11.74 -17.32
N GLY A 32 -11.40 -11.48 -17.60
CA GLY A 32 -12.47 -12.49 -17.57
C GLY A 32 -13.04 -12.79 -16.17
N GLN A 33 -12.53 -12.18 -15.11
CA GLN A 33 -13.02 -12.36 -13.75
C GLN A 33 -14.10 -11.32 -13.43
N LYS A 34 -15.32 -11.76 -13.16
CA LYS A 34 -16.43 -10.88 -12.78
C LYS A 34 -16.19 -10.29 -11.39
N ILE A 35 -16.28 -8.99 -11.30
CA ILE A 35 -16.16 -8.22 -10.05
C ILE A 35 -17.30 -7.21 -9.91
N ARG A 36 -17.59 -6.84 -8.65
CA ARG A 36 -18.36 -5.65 -8.29
C ARG A 36 -17.38 -4.55 -7.93
N GLU A 37 -17.63 -3.33 -8.39
CA GLU A 37 -16.65 -2.26 -8.36
C GLU A 37 -17.27 -0.93 -7.95
N CYS A 38 -16.52 -0.18 -7.14
CA CYS A 38 -16.79 1.22 -6.81
C CYS A 38 -15.60 2.07 -7.27
N LEU A 39 -15.85 3.07 -8.11
CA LEU A 39 -14.80 3.98 -8.59
C LEU A 39 -14.61 5.18 -7.65
N GLY A 40 -13.34 5.59 -7.46
CA GLY A 40 -12.97 6.80 -6.74
C GLY A 40 -13.31 6.77 -5.25
N VAL A 41 -13.05 5.66 -4.57
CA VAL A 41 -13.34 5.48 -3.13
C VAL A 41 -12.17 6.00 -2.30
N SER A 42 -12.47 6.67 -1.18
CA SER A 42 -11.49 7.02 -0.16
C SER A 42 -12.04 6.82 1.25
N PHE A 43 -11.15 6.51 2.18
CA PHE A 43 -11.46 6.39 3.62
C PHE A 43 -10.25 6.82 4.45
N THR A 44 -10.51 7.15 5.72
CA THR A 44 -9.46 7.55 6.68
C THR A 44 -9.51 6.67 7.93
N ILE A 45 -8.34 6.27 8.42
CA ILE A 45 -8.16 5.60 9.72
C ILE A 45 -7.47 6.60 10.65
N THR A 46 -8.15 6.95 11.75
CA THR A 46 -7.67 7.96 12.71
C THR A 46 -6.69 7.38 13.72
N ASN A 47 -6.71 6.06 13.96
CA ASN A 47 -5.70 5.36 14.74
C ASN A 47 -5.03 4.25 13.90
N PRO A 48 -4.01 4.58 13.07
CA PRO A 48 -3.36 3.60 12.20
C PRO A 48 -2.61 2.48 12.93
N ARG A 49 -2.37 2.62 14.23
CA ARG A 49 -1.78 1.53 15.06
C ARG A 49 -2.78 0.39 15.29
N ASP A 50 -4.10 0.66 15.25
CA ASP A 50 -5.15 -0.38 15.27
C ASP A 50 -5.39 -0.94 13.86
N ARG A 51 -4.34 -1.56 13.31
CA ARG A 51 -4.23 -2.04 11.92
C ARG A 51 -4.56 -3.51 11.72
N MET A 52 -4.68 -4.28 12.80
CA MET A 52 -4.92 -5.72 12.69
C MET A 52 -6.38 -6.00 12.35
N LEU A 53 -6.58 -6.96 11.46
CA LEU A 53 -7.91 -7.33 10.99
C LEU A 53 -8.48 -8.50 11.80
N PHE A 54 -9.54 -8.23 12.56
CA PHE A 54 -10.26 -9.23 13.37
C PHE A 54 -11.67 -9.43 12.84
N VAL A 55 -11.83 -10.32 11.84
CA VAL A 55 -13.12 -10.62 11.20
C VAL A 55 -13.42 -12.10 11.29
N ARG A 56 -14.55 -12.46 11.91
CA ARG A 56 -14.99 -13.85 12.02
C ARG A 56 -15.24 -14.43 10.62
N GLY A 57 -14.67 -15.59 10.36
CA GLY A 57 -14.82 -16.32 9.08
C GLY A 57 -13.80 -15.93 8.01
N ARG A 58 -13.04 -14.83 8.19
CA ARG A 58 -11.93 -14.48 7.32
C ARG A 58 -10.62 -15.04 7.88
N LYS A 59 -9.92 -15.83 7.09
CA LYS A 59 -8.57 -16.29 7.42
C LYS A 59 -7.56 -15.17 7.11
N PHE A 60 -7.24 -14.36 8.10
CA PHE A 60 -6.15 -13.40 8.05
C PHE A 60 -4.88 -14.06 8.61
N SER A 61 -3.75 -13.93 7.92
CA SER A 61 -2.47 -14.50 8.34
C SER A 61 -1.52 -13.42 8.85
N PRO A 62 -1.37 -13.23 10.17
CA PRO A 62 -0.37 -12.30 10.71
C PRO A 62 1.06 -12.71 10.34
N VAL A 63 1.30 -14.00 10.16
CA VAL A 63 2.62 -14.52 9.75
C VAL A 63 2.95 -14.09 8.32
N TYR A 64 1.97 -14.16 7.39
CA TYR A 64 2.17 -13.66 6.04
C TYR A 64 2.38 -12.14 6.02
N LEU A 65 1.57 -11.37 6.77
CA LEU A 65 1.75 -9.92 6.90
C LEU A 65 3.18 -9.57 7.38
N ALA A 66 3.65 -10.24 8.43
CA ALA A 66 4.99 -10.01 8.95
C ALA A 66 6.08 -10.38 7.93
N ALA A 67 5.92 -11.51 7.23
CA ALA A 67 6.86 -11.93 6.19
C ALA A 67 6.88 -10.94 5.01
N GLU A 68 5.72 -10.48 4.55
CA GLU A 68 5.61 -9.51 3.46
C GLU A 68 6.23 -8.16 3.86
N LEU A 69 5.96 -7.67 5.07
CA LEU A 69 6.57 -6.45 5.59
C LEU A 69 8.10 -6.56 5.67
N LEU A 70 8.64 -7.67 6.19
CA LEU A 70 10.09 -7.91 6.24
C LEU A 70 10.69 -8.00 4.83
N TRP A 71 9.98 -8.61 3.90
CA TRP A 71 10.40 -8.65 2.49
C TRP A 71 10.46 -7.25 1.88
N TYR A 72 9.46 -6.41 2.12
CA TYR A 72 9.49 -5.01 1.68
C TYR A 72 10.64 -4.24 2.30
N LEU A 73 10.82 -4.32 3.63
CA LEU A 73 11.90 -3.61 4.35
C LEU A 73 13.30 -4.07 3.92
N SER A 74 13.44 -5.31 3.44
CA SER A 74 14.72 -5.81 2.91
C SER A 74 15.12 -5.19 1.57
N GLY A 75 14.21 -4.49 0.88
CA GLY A 75 14.43 -3.97 -0.47
C GLY A 75 14.54 -5.04 -1.54
N ASN A 76 14.25 -6.31 -1.24
CA ASN A 76 14.38 -7.43 -2.16
C ASN A 76 13.11 -7.58 -3.01
N ASN A 77 13.26 -8.06 -4.24
CA ASN A 77 12.16 -8.40 -5.14
C ASN A 77 12.12 -9.88 -5.54
N GLU A 78 13.03 -10.72 -5.01
CA GLU A 78 13.03 -12.17 -5.30
C GLU A 78 11.78 -12.83 -4.68
N THR A 79 11.09 -13.66 -5.47
CA THR A 79 9.89 -14.37 -5.03
C THR A 79 10.18 -15.55 -4.11
N LYS A 80 11.41 -16.09 -4.14
CA LYS A 80 11.84 -17.28 -3.38
C LYS A 80 11.58 -17.22 -1.88
N TRP A 81 11.68 -16.03 -1.27
CA TRP A 81 11.38 -15.85 0.15
C TRP A 81 9.87 -15.81 0.40
N ILE A 82 9.17 -14.88 -0.25
CA ILE A 82 7.77 -14.59 0.04
C ILE A 82 6.83 -15.71 -0.43
N SER A 83 7.21 -16.47 -1.46
CA SER A 83 6.43 -17.60 -1.96
C SER A 83 6.29 -18.76 -0.96
N LYS A 84 7.15 -18.83 0.05
CA LYS A 84 7.01 -19.78 1.18
C LYS A 84 5.77 -19.50 2.04
N TYR A 85 5.30 -18.26 2.04
CA TYR A 85 4.16 -17.78 2.81
C TYR A 85 2.91 -17.59 1.94
N SER A 86 3.09 -17.28 0.66
CA SER A 86 2.01 -17.17 -0.33
C SER A 86 2.51 -17.55 -1.72
N SER A 87 2.00 -18.67 -2.24
CA SER A 87 2.31 -19.14 -3.61
C SER A 87 1.80 -18.20 -4.71
N PHE A 88 0.94 -17.22 -4.37
CA PHE A 88 0.45 -16.19 -5.28
C PHE A 88 1.59 -15.47 -6.01
N TRP A 89 2.69 -15.18 -5.31
CA TRP A 89 3.86 -14.49 -5.88
C TRP A 89 4.54 -15.26 -7.01
N ASN A 90 4.47 -16.60 -7.00
CA ASN A 90 4.96 -17.41 -8.12
C ASN A 90 4.04 -17.34 -9.33
N THR A 91 2.74 -17.10 -9.13
CA THR A 91 1.76 -17.09 -10.24
C THR A 91 1.74 -15.77 -11.00
N ILE A 92 2.15 -14.67 -10.37
CA ILE A 92 2.18 -13.34 -10.99
C ILE A 92 3.56 -12.94 -11.50
N SER A 93 4.63 -13.64 -11.11
CA SER A 93 5.98 -13.35 -11.58
C SER A 93 6.11 -13.55 -13.09
N ASP A 94 6.63 -12.54 -13.79
CA ASP A 94 6.84 -12.58 -15.24
C ASP A 94 8.01 -13.50 -15.64
N ASP A 95 9.02 -13.63 -14.77
CA ASP A 95 10.26 -14.41 -15.01
C ASP A 95 10.38 -15.66 -14.11
N GLY A 96 9.42 -15.87 -13.21
CA GLY A 96 9.43 -16.93 -12.19
C GLY A 96 10.43 -16.72 -11.04
N LEU A 97 11.16 -15.61 -11.02
CA LEU A 97 12.21 -15.32 -10.06
C LEU A 97 11.96 -14.07 -9.25
N THR A 98 11.41 -13.02 -9.87
CA THR A 98 11.20 -11.71 -9.27
C THR A 98 9.76 -11.25 -9.35
N ALA A 99 9.37 -10.38 -8.43
CA ALA A 99 8.10 -9.68 -8.47
C ALA A 99 8.35 -8.21 -8.86
N ASN A 100 7.77 -7.78 -9.98
CA ASN A 100 7.88 -6.39 -10.43
C ASN A 100 7.17 -5.43 -9.47
N SER A 101 6.07 -5.87 -8.84
CA SER A 101 5.33 -5.10 -7.84
C SER A 101 5.89 -5.20 -6.42
N ALA A 102 7.06 -5.78 -6.21
CA ALA A 102 7.72 -5.77 -4.91
C ALA A 102 7.97 -4.33 -4.43
N TYR A 103 7.07 -3.82 -3.58
CA TYR A 103 7.12 -2.43 -3.13
C TYR A 103 8.45 -2.09 -2.44
N GLY A 104 9.01 -3.05 -1.70
CA GLY A 104 10.29 -2.88 -1.02
C GLY A 104 11.44 -2.50 -1.94
N ALA A 105 11.58 -3.18 -3.06
CA ALA A 105 12.63 -2.87 -4.04
C ALA A 105 12.48 -1.44 -4.59
N ARG A 106 11.24 -0.97 -4.75
CA ARG A 106 10.95 0.38 -5.23
C ARG A 106 11.20 1.47 -4.19
N LEU A 107 11.03 1.15 -2.92
CA LEU A 107 11.16 2.10 -1.80
C LEU A 107 12.58 2.17 -1.25
N PHE A 108 13.26 1.02 -1.14
CA PHE A 108 14.50 0.86 -0.38
C PHE A 108 15.73 0.53 -1.24
N GLN A 109 15.60 0.45 -2.58
CA GLN A 109 16.75 0.42 -3.47
C GLN A 109 17.05 1.82 -4.00
N THR A 110 18.35 2.10 -4.24
CA THR A 110 18.75 3.34 -4.89
C THR A 110 18.32 3.35 -6.36
N HIS A 111 17.91 4.52 -6.84
CA HIS A 111 17.54 4.69 -8.26
C HIS A 111 18.28 5.89 -8.85
N PRO A 112 18.90 5.77 -10.04
CA PRO A 112 19.74 6.82 -10.63
C PRO A 112 19.07 8.19 -10.77
N LYS A 113 17.72 8.21 -10.92
CA LYS A 113 16.94 9.46 -11.05
C LYS A 113 16.57 10.08 -9.70
N ILE A 114 16.79 9.39 -8.58
CA ILE A 114 16.48 9.90 -7.24
C ILE A 114 17.75 10.45 -6.64
N ALA A 115 17.78 11.78 -6.44
CA ALA A 115 18.95 12.48 -5.92
C ALA A 115 20.28 12.03 -6.57
N GLN A 116 20.26 11.75 -7.89
CA GLN A 116 21.41 11.27 -8.68
C GLN A 116 21.97 9.92 -8.16
N GLY A 117 21.10 9.01 -7.68
CA GLY A 117 21.48 7.70 -7.16
C GLY A 117 22.03 7.71 -5.73
N ARG A 118 21.98 8.84 -5.02
CA ARG A 118 22.53 8.97 -3.66
C ARG A 118 21.60 8.44 -2.58
N TYR A 119 20.29 8.43 -2.85
CA TYR A 119 19.25 8.04 -1.89
C TYR A 119 18.28 7.04 -2.48
N THR A 120 17.70 6.22 -1.61
CA THR A 120 16.45 5.50 -1.85
C THR A 120 15.27 6.48 -1.84
N GLN A 121 14.09 6.08 -2.28
CA GLN A 121 12.89 6.92 -2.14
C GLN A 121 12.57 7.20 -0.67
N TRP A 122 12.78 6.19 0.19
CA TRP A 122 12.59 6.34 1.64
C TRP A 122 13.48 7.43 2.23
N GLU A 123 14.78 7.33 2.02
CA GLU A 123 15.75 8.32 2.52
C GLU A 123 15.49 9.72 1.95
N TYR A 124 15.08 9.82 0.68
CA TYR A 124 14.72 11.10 0.09
C TYR A 124 13.55 11.75 0.81
N VAL A 125 12.47 11.00 1.08
CA VAL A 125 11.28 11.51 1.77
C VAL A 125 11.58 11.89 3.21
N VAL A 126 12.33 11.07 3.95
CA VAL A 126 12.76 11.40 5.31
C VAL A 126 13.61 12.67 5.34
N ASN A 127 14.57 12.82 4.43
CA ASN A 127 15.41 14.01 4.34
C ASN A 127 14.62 15.26 3.92
N GLU A 128 13.63 15.12 3.05
CA GLU A 128 12.74 16.21 2.63
C GLU A 128 11.94 16.74 3.82
N LEU A 129 11.33 15.84 4.62
CA LEU A 129 10.53 16.22 5.80
C LEU A 129 11.38 16.74 6.96
N ARG A 130 12.63 16.26 7.12
CA ARG A 130 13.57 16.84 8.10
C ARG A 130 13.97 18.28 7.74
N LYS A 131 14.15 18.54 6.44
CA LYS A 131 14.54 19.86 5.93
C LYS A 131 13.39 20.86 5.94
N ASP A 132 12.20 20.41 5.55
CA ASP A 132 10.98 21.21 5.44
C ASP A 132 9.80 20.36 5.95
N PRO A 133 9.44 20.46 7.25
CA PRO A 133 8.30 19.72 7.81
C PRO A 133 6.97 20.04 7.12
N ASP A 134 6.82 21.23 6.53
CA ASP A 134 5.61 21.64 5.82
C ASP A 134 5.58 21.17 4.36
N SER A 135 6.61 20.47 3.89
CA SER A 135 6.75 20.02 2.52
C SER A 135 5.55 19.20 2.03
N ARG A 136 5.19 19.44 0.75
CA ARG A 136 4.23 18.63 0.00
C ARG A 136 4.91 17.73 -1.04
N ARG A 137 6.24 17.64 -1.00
CA ARG A 137 7.07 16.88 -1.94
C ARG A 137 7.47 15.50 -1.43
N ALA A 138 7.08 15.17 -0.21
CA ALA A 138 7.38 13.88 0.44
C ALA A 138 6.53 12.76 -0.20
N VAL A 139 6.85 12.38 -1.42
CA VAL A 139 6.13 11.40 -2.24
C VAL A 139 7.06 10.28 -2.67
N MET A 140 6.63 9.03 -2.49
CA MET A 140 7.25 7.83 -3.03
C MET A 140 6.37 7.27 -4.15
N HIS A 141 6.97 6.97 -5.30
CA HIS A 141 6.29 6.43 -6.48
C HIS A 141 6.48 4.92 -6.55
N LEU A 142 5.38 4.19 -6.53
CA LEU A 142 5.41 2.73 -6.64
C LEU A 142 5.12 2.28 -8.07
N ARG A 143 4.19 2.92 -8.75
CA ARG A 143 4.00 2.70 -10.18
C ARG A 143 4.81 3.71 -10.99
N VAL A 144 5.61 3.22 -11.92
CA VAL A 144 6.46 4.03 -12.80
C VAL A 144 6.14 3.74 -14.28
N PRO A 145 6.54 4.61 -15.24
CA PRO A 145 6.28 4.40 -16.67
C PRO A 145 6.77 3.06 -17.20
N ASP A 146 7.88 2.56 -16.69
CA ASP A 146 8.48 1.27 -17.09
C ASP A 146 7.61 0.04 -16.75
N ASP A 147 6.55 0.21 -15.95
CA ASP A 147 5.54 -0.82 -15.69
C ASP A 147 4.52 -0.97 -16.82
N SER A 148 4.50 -0.02 -17.77
CA SER A 148 3.55 -0.02 -18.89
C SER A 148 4.12 -0.80 -20.08
N VAL A 149 4.37 -2.10 -19.87
CA VAL A 149 4.83 -3.04 -20.87
C VAL A 149 3.71 -4.02 -21.20
N ASP A 150 3.54 -4.31 -22.49
CA ASP A 150 2.53 -5.25 -22.95
C ASP A 150 2.75 -6.66 -22.39
N ALA A 151 1.63 -7.33 -22.08
CA ALA A 151 1.58 -8.68 -21.53
C ALA A 151 2.23 -8.88 -20.14
N ARG A 152 2.63 -7.81 -19.45
CA ARG A 152 3.13 -7.93 -18.07
C ARG A 152 2.04 -8.44 -17.14
N LEU A 153 2.34 -9.48 -16.38
CA LEU A 153 1.41 -10.08 -15.42
C LEU A 153 1.38 -9.28 -14.12
N ASP A 154 2.56 -8.88 -13.64
CA ASP A 154 2.74 -8.21 -12.36
C ASP A 154 2.94 -6.70 -12.56
N VAL A 155 1.87 -5.95 -12.31
CA VAL A 155 1.86 -4.48 -12.36
C VAL A 155 1.41 -3.92 -11.02
N PRO A 156 2.20 -3.04 -10.37
CA PRO A 156 1.86 -2.48 -9.05
C PRO A 156 0.45 -1.92 -8.98
N CYS A 157 -0.28 -2.29 -7.93
CA CYS A 157 -1.60 -1.72 -7.64
C CYS A 157 -1.47 -0.35 -6.96
N THR A 158 -0.42 -0.14 -6.19
CA THR A 158 -0.13 1.14 -5.53
C THR A 158 0.54 2.10 -6.52
N LEU A 159 0.03 3.32 -6.57
CA LEU A 159 0.56 4.40 -7.41
C LEU A 159 1.63 5.19 -6.65
N ALA A 160 1.28 5.68 -5.47
CA ALA A 160 2.15 6.51 -4.64
C ALA A 160 1.78 6.45 -3.16
N LEU A 161 2.78 6.72 -2.31
CA LEU A 161 2.63 7.03 -0.89
C LEU A 161 3.07 8.47 -0.70
N GLN A 162 2.26 9.29 -0.05
CA GLN A 162 2.59 10.67 0.26
C GLN A 162 2.48 10.91 1.76
N PHE A 163 3.44 11.66 2.31
CA PHE A 163 3.56 11.93 3.73
C PHE A 163 3.53 13.42 4.02
N PHE A 164 2.92 13.78 5.16
CA PHE A 164 2.80 15.15 5.63
C PHE A 164 3.04 15.19 7.14
N ILE A 165 3.84 16.15 7.61
CA ILE A 165 3.86 16.47 9.04
C ILE A 165 2.92 17.65 9.23
N ARG A 166 1.89 17.49 10.07
CA ARG A 166 0.98 18.57 10.47
C ARG A 166 0.70 18.43 11.96
N ASP A 167 0.70 19.52 12.67
CA ASP A 167 0.42 19.57 14.12
C ASP A 167 1.28 18.59 14.96
N GLY A 168 2.53 18.29 14.50
CA GLY A 168 3.44 17.35 15.16
C GLY A 168 3.18 15.88 14.87
N GLU A 169 2.27 15.56 13.95
CA GLU A 169 1.90 14.20 13.55
C GLU A 169 2.24 13.92 12.09
N LEU A 170 2.67 12.69 11.79
CA LEU A 170 2.91 12.21 10.42
C LEU A 170 1.64 11.58 9.85
N HIS A 171 1.02 12.26 8.90
CA HIS A 171 -0.10 11.74 8.12
C HIS A 171 0.39 11.05 6.85
N GLN A 172 -0.31 9.99 6.43
CA GLN A 172 -0.03 9.29 5.19
C GLN A 172 -1.27 9.24 4.29
N ILE A 173 -1.08 9.53 3.00
CA ILE A 173 -2.09 9.32 1.96
C ILE A 173 -1.54 8.31 0.95
N VAL A 174 -2.28 7.21 0.75
CA VAL A 174 -1.96 6.15 -0.20
C VAL A 174 -2.88 6.23 -1.39
N HIS A 175 -2.31 6.19 -2.59
CA HIS A 175 -3.06 6.17 -3.84
C HIS A 175 -2.91 4.81 -4.53
N MET A 176 -4.04 4.13 -4.75
CA MET A 176 -4.12 2.83 -5.42
C MET A 176 -4.91 2.94 -6.73
N ARG A 177 -4.41 2.34 -7.83
CA ARG A 177 -5.22 2.19 -9.05
C ARG A 177 -6.34 1.17 -8.88
N SER A 178 -6.14 0.21 -7.98
CA SER A 178 -7.02 -0.94 -7.77
C SER A 178 -6.80 -1.49 -6.36
N SER A 179 -7.87 -1.78 -5.63
CA SER A 179 -7.85 -2.36 -4.29
C SER A 179 -8.87 -3.48 -4.18
N ASP A 180 -8.39 -4.72 -4.05
CA ASP A 180 -9.23 -5.90 -3.76
C ASP A 180 -9.54 -5.92 -2.26
N VAL A 181 -10.82 -5.87 -1.88
CA VAL A 181 -11.22 -5.84 -0.45
C VAL A 181 -10.97 -7.16 0.26
N ILE A 182 -10.88 -8.27 -0.47
CA ILE A 182 -10.69 -9.59 0.15
C ILE A 182 -9.22 -9.93 0.30
N LEU A 183 -8.42 -9.79 -0.76
CA LEU A 183 -7.03 -10.22 -0.77
C LEU A 183 -6.05 -9.07 -0.49
N GLY A 184 -6.18 -7.94 -1.22
CA GLY A 184 -5.22 -6.86 -1.20
C GLY A 184 -5.31 -5.99 0.05
N ILE A 185 -6.39 -5.27 0.22
CA ILE A 185 -6.54 -4.22 1.25
C ILE A 185 -6.29 -4.71 2.69
N ALA A 186 -6.56 -5.99 2.91
CA ALA A 186 -6.36 -6.63 4.20
C ALA A 186 -4.88 -6.75 4.62
N TYR A 187 -3.96 -6.67 3.66
CA TYR A 187 -2.51 -6.67 3.88
C TYR A 187 -1.89 -5.33 3.52
N ASP A 188 -2.38 -4.64 2.49
CA ASP A 188 -1.88 -3.31 2.08
C ASP A 188 -2.02 -2.28 3.23
N VAL A 189 -3.20 -2.16 3.83
CA VAL A 189 -3.43 -1.18 4.91
C VAL A 189 -2.54 -1.44 6.13
N PRO A 190 -2.44 -2.68 6.67
CA PRO A 190 -1.49 -2.96 7.75
C PRO A 190 -0.03 -2.69 7.38
N ALA A 191 0.42 -3.04 6.17
CA ALA A 191 1.78 -2.80 5.73
C ALA A 191 2.09 -1.29 5.59
N PHE A 192 1.20 -0.53 4.96
CA PHE A 192 1.40 0.91 4.76
C PHE A 192 1.31 1.70 6.06
N THR A 193 0.41 1.35 6.97
CA THR A 193 0.36 1.98 8.30
C THR A 193 1.58 1.63 9.15
N MET A 194 2.23 0.47 8.91
CA MET A 194 3.51 0.16 9.53
C MET A 194 4.63 1.04 8.95
N PHE A 195 4.66 1.28 7.64
CA PHE A 195 5.59 2.23 7.05
C PHE A 195 5.41 3.65 7.61
N GLN A 196 4.16 4.09 7.80
CA GLN A 196 3.86 5.36 8.45
C GLN A 196 4.47 5.43 9.86
N GLU A 197 4.26 4.40 10.68
CA GLU A 197 4.78 4.36 12.05
C GLU A 197 6.32 4.31 12.09
N ILE A 198 6.97 3.52 11.22
CA ILE A 198 8.43 3.47 11.10
C ILE A 198 8.97 4.85 10.74
N MET A 199 8.38 5.53 9.76
CA MET A 199 8.81 6.87 9.34
C MET A 199 8.55 7.92 10.42
N ALA A 200 7.43 7.87 11.12
CA ALA A 200 7.13 8.77 12.24
C ALA A 200 8.18 8.64 13.34
N ASN A 201 8.53 7.40 13.71
CA ASN A 201 9.58 7.12 14.68
C ASN A 201 10.96 7.65 14.22
N GLU A 202 11.30 7.47 12.94
CA GLU A 202 12.56 7.96 12.38
C GLU A 202 12.64 9.50 12.34
N LEU A 203 11.49 10.17 12.16
CA LEU A 203 11.39 11.62 12.16
C LEU A 203 11.22 12.21 13.57
N GLY A 204 10.91 11.39 14.58
CA GLY A 204 10.68 11.84 15.97
C GLY A 204 9.35 12.58 16.13
N VAL A 205 8.30 12.20 15.37
CA VAL A 205 6.96 12.78 15.43
C VAL A 205 5.92 11.71 15.77
N GLU A 206 4.73 12.12 16.20
CA GLU A 206 3.63 11.19 16.46
C GLU A 206 3.01 10.66 15.14
N VAL A 207 2.28 9.55 15.24
CA VAL A 207 1.55 8.96 14.11
C VAL A 207 0.21 9.64 13.99
N GLY A 208 -0.01 10.34 12.89
CA GLY A 208 -1.29 10.96 12.53
C GLY A 208 -2.23 10.00 11.78
N THR A 209 -3.12 10.54 10.94
CA THR A 209 -4.11 9.75 10.19
C THR A 209 -3.50 9.04 8.99
N TYR A 210 -4.11 7.91 8.62
CA TYR A 210 -3.88 7.19 7.37
C TYR A 210 -5.11 7.36 6.46
N THR A 211 -4.90 7.88 5.25
CA THR A 211 -5.94 7.99 4.24
C THR A 211 -5.63 7.09 3.05
N HIS A 212 -6.60 6.29 2.64
CA HIS A 212 -6.50 5.41 1.47
C HIS A 212 -7.42 5.91 0.36
N VAL A 213 -6.87 6.07 -0.84
CA VAL A 213 -7.59 6.43 -2.06
C VAL A 213 -7.48 5.28 -3.04
N SER A 214 -8.61 4.67 -3.37
CA SER A 214 -8.72 3.59 -4.34
C SER A 214 -9.48 4.06 -5.57
N ASN A 215 -8.83 4.04 -6.74
CA ASN A 215 -9.50 4.40 -7.99
C ASN A 215 -10.56 3.35 -8.38
N SER A 216 -10.29 2.08 -8.07
CA SER A 216 -11.20 0.95 -8.24
C SER A 216 -11.15 0.08 -6.99
N LEU A 217 -12.19 0.14 -6.16
CA LEU A 217 -12.40 -0.74 -5.02
C LEU A 217 -13.31 -1.89 -5.44
N HIS A 218 -12.91 -3.16 -5.29
CA HIS A 218 -13.65 -4.33 -5.77
C HIS A 218 -13.46 -5.57 -4.89
#